data_6f7cc69c79a133ae468499b2b0edf0d2
#
_entry.id   6f7cc69c79a133ae468499b2b0edf0d2
#
_cell.length_a   1.000
_cell.length_b   1.000
_cell.length_c   1.000
_cell.angle_alpha   90.00
_cell.angle_beta   90.00
_cell.angle_gamma   90.00
#
_symmetry.space_group_name_H-M   'P 1'
#
loop_
_entity.id
_entity.type
_entity.pdbx_description
1 polymer ?
#
loop_
_entity_poly.entity_id
_entity_poly.type
_entity_poly.pdbx_seq_one_letter_code
_entity_poly.pdbx_strand_id
1 'polypeptide(L)'
;QKWTLFPYTTLFRSFKIVPVKLNDIGEIDYNDFNDKINSRTKFISLAHMSNVTGSITNFDLIKKRIEGLDIPIMIDGCQFVAHSKLNVLELDCDFYVFSGHKIYGPSGVGVLYMKDKWLEIFNPYQGGGSMIDNVEIDKTKFAKGFQKFEAGTPPIAQVIGLGASINFVNKIGLKNIFNYEKDLHDYTYEKLRSDDVLIYGKSLNKGAIISFNINGI
;
A
#
# COMPACT_ATOMS: atom_id res chain seq x y z
N GLN A 1 11.49 -17.78 -10.58
CA GLN A 1 12.30 -16.59 -10.94
C GLN A 1 12.36 -15.67 -9.73
N LYS A 2 13.58 -15.45 -9.21
CA LYS A 2 13.81 -14.42 -8.19
C LYS A 2 13.71 -13.06 -8.87
N TRP A 3 12.62 -12.35 -8.66
CA TRP A 3 12.50 -10.94 -9.01
C TRP A 3 13.40 -10.13 -8.07
N THR A 4 14.61 -9.87 -8.48
CA THR A 4 15.46 -8.83 -7.89
C THR A 4 15.01 -7.49 -8.48
N LEU A 5 13.95 -6.93 -7.94
CA LEU A 5 13.62 -5.53 -8.13
C LEU A 5 14.69 -4.70 -7.40
N PHE A 6 15.64 -4.17 -8.17
CA PHE A 6 16.70 -3.23 -7.79
C PHE A 6 17.79 -3.71 -6.83
N PRO A 7 19.00 -3.15 -6.91
CA PRO A 7 20.07 -3.40 -5.95
C PRO A 7 19.84 -2.63 -4.64
N TYR A 8 18.70 -2.86 -3.98
CA TYR A 8 18.41 -2.30 -2.66
C TYR A 8 19.32 -2.82 -1.55
N THR A 9 20.12 -3.83 -1.85
CA THR A 9 21.09 -4.38 -0.90
C THR A 9 22.08 -3.36 -0.37
N THR A 10 22.30 -2.24 -1.08
CA THR A 10 23.18 -1.17 -0.64
C THR A 10 22.54 -0.22 0.37
N LEU A 11 21.23 0.03 0.25
CA LEU A 11 20.47 0.92 1.16
C LEU A 11 20.04 0.21 2.45
N PHE A 12 19.85 -1.12 2.41
CA PHE A 12 19.37 -1.89 3.55
C PHE A 12 20.43 -2.80 4.18
N ARG A 13 21.70 -2.43 4.13
CA ARG A 13 22.78 -3.22 4.76
C ARG A 13 22.57 -3.46 6.26
N SER A 14 21.79 -2.62 6.93
CA SER A 14 21.52 -2.70 8.37
C SER A 14 20.24 -3.46 8.70
N PHE A 15 19.41 -3.84 7.72
CA PHE A 15 18.12 -4.50 7.94
C PHE A 15 18.02 -5.82 7.19
N LYS A 16 17.44 -6.81 7.86
CA LYS A 16 17.06 -8.08 7.24
C LYS A 16 15.57 -8.01 6.87
N ILE A 17 15.27 -8.15 5.57
CA ILE A 17 13.89 -8.34 5.11
C ILE A 17 13.47 -9.77 5.40
N VAL A 18 12.34 -9.94 6.08
CA VAL A 18 11.75 -11.22 6.43
C VAL A 18 10.38 -11.32 5.75
N PRO A 19 10.28 -12.02 4.60
CA PRO A 19 9.02 -12.14 3.89
C PRO A 19 8.04 -13.02 4.68
N VAL A 20 6.76 -12.61 4.68
CA VAL A 20 5.64 -13.41 5.18
C VAL A 20 5.07 -14.24 4.03
N LYS A 21 4.76 -15.51 4.30
CA LYS A 21 4.18 -16.42 3.32
C LYS A 21 2.71 -16.10 3.05
N LEU A 22 2.22 -16.58 1.93
CA LEU A 22 0.78 -16.69 1.67
C LEU A 22 0.32 -18.12 1.95
N ASN A 23 -0.92 -18.26 2.37
CA ASN A 23 -1.59 -19.54 2.49
C ASN A 23 -2.12 -20.03 1.11
N ASP A 24 -2.70 -21.22 1.07
CA ASP A 24 -3.17 -21.88 -0.17
C ASP A 24 -4.33 -21.14 -0.88
N ILE A 25 -5.02 -20.25 -0.16
CA ILE A 25 -6.09 -19.41 -0.75
C ILE A 25 -5.59 -18.02 -1.17
N GLY A 26 -4.27 -17.75 -1.04
CA GLY A 26 -3.64 -16.51 -1.48
C GLY A 26 -3.78 -15.33 -0.51
N GLU A 27 -4.08 -15.59 0.75
CA GLU A 27 -4.05 -14.60 1.84
C GLU A 27 -2.72 -14.66 2.59
N ILE A 28 -2.43 -13.64 3.40
CA ILE A 28 -1.31 -13.68 4.34
C ILE A 28 -1.49 -14.88 5.27
N ASP A 29 -0.44 -15.70 5.40
CA ASP A 29 -0.38 -16.74 6.42
C ASP A 29 -0.11 -16.09 7.79
N TYR A 30 -1.17 -15.91 8.58
CA TYR A 30 -1.08 -15.25 9.90
C TYR A 30 -0.28 -16.07 10.91
N ASN A 31 -0.15 -17.39 10.75
CA ASN A 31 0.72 -18.21 11.59
C ASN A 31 2.18 -17.91 11.27
N ASP A 32 2.54 -17.94 9.99
CA ASP A 32 3.89 -17.57 9.53
C ASP A 32 4.24 -16.12 9.92
N PHE A 33 3.27 -15.18 9.85
CA PHE A 33 3.43 -13.81 10.34
C PHE A 33 3.75 -13.79 11.84
N ASN A 34 2.95 -14.50 12.65
CA ASN A 34 3.11 -14.56 14.10
C ASN A 34 4.48 -15.10 14.51
N ASP A 35 4.96 -16.13 13.84
CA ASP A 35 6.26 -16.78 14.12
C ASP A 35 7.44 -15.86 13.81
N LYS A 36 7.26 -14.91 12.89
CA LYS A 36 8.29 -13.96 12.46
C LYS A 36 8.39 -12.70 13.30
N ILE A 37 7.34 -12.35 14.03
CA ILE A 37 7.37 -11.17 14.93
C ILE A 37 8.16 -11.48 16.19
N ASN A 38 9.18 -10.67 16.46
CA ASN A 38 10.05 -10.80 17.64
C ASN A 38 10.63 -9.44 18.05
N SER A 39 11.42 -9.39 19.13
CA SER A 39 12.02 -8.16 19.67
C SER A 39 12.95 -7.40 18.69
N ARG A 40 13.39 -8.04 17.62
CA ARG A 40 14.20 -7.42 16.56
C ARG A 40 13.35 -6.86 15.41
N THR A 41 12.05 -7.12 15.39
CA THR A 41 11.16 -6.54 14.38
C THR A 41 11.08 -5.03 14.57
N LYS A 42 11.42 -4.27 13.53
CA LYS A 42 11.49 -2.79 13.59
C LYS A 42 10.45 -2.11 12.71
N PHE A 43 9.86 -2.84 11.76
CA PHE A 43 8.93 -2.26 10.80
C PHE A 43 8.11 -3.37 10.13
N ILE A 44 6.84 -3.12 9.88
CA ILE A 44 5.96 -4.02 9.13
C ILE A 44 5.47 -3.25 7.89
N SER A 45 5.60 -3.88 6.73
CA SER A 45 5.06 -3.33 5.47
C SER A 45 4.25 -4.40 4.75
N LEU A 46 2.97 -4.12 4.52
CA LEU A 46 2.01 -5.06 3.92
C LEU A 46 1.10 -4.34 2.92
N ALA A 47 0.71 -5.05 1.86
CA ALA A 47 -0.32 -4.55 0.96
C ALA A 47 -1.71 -4.61 1.62
N HIS A 48 -2.53 -3.59 1.40
CA HIS A 48 -3.94 -3.60 1.83
C HIS A 48 -4.75 -4.62 1.00
N MET A 49 -4.53 -4.60 -0.30
CA MET A 49 -5.08 -5.57 -1.25
C MET A 49 -3.99 -6.05 -2.19
N SER A 50 -3.92 -7.37 -2.39
CA SER A 50 -2.95 -7.96 -3.31
C SER A 50 -3.29 -7.59 -4.76
N ASN A 51 -2.28 -7.15 -5.52
CA ASN A 51 -2.41 -6.92 -6.96
C ASN A 51 -2.39 -8.20 -7.80
N VAL A 52 -2.20 -9.35 -7.18
CA VAL A 52 -2.16 -10.67 -7.85
C VAL A 52 -3.40 -11.48 -7.50
N THR A 53 -3.63 -11.72 -6.21
CA THR A 53 -4.75 -12.55 -5.77
C THR A 53 -6.03 -11.78 -5.50
N GLY A 54 -5.93 -10.44 -5.36
CA GLY A 54 -7.04 -9.59 -4.93
C GLY A 54 -7.36 -9.69 -3.45
N SER A 55 -6.72 -10.60 -2.69
CA SER A 55 -7.00 -10.78 -1.26
C SER A 55 -6.79 -9.51 -0.47
N ILE A 56 -7.70 -9.19 0.44
CA ILE A 56 -7.66 -8.02 1.31
C ILE A 56 -7.09 -8.45 2.66
N THR A 57 -6.04 -7.76 3.11
CA THR A 57 -5.36 -8.05 4.37
C THR A 57 -6.25 -7.69 5.57
N ASN A 58 -6.40 -8.62 6.51
CA ASN A 58 -7.08 -8.36 7.76
C ASN A 58 -6.11 -7.71 8.77
N PHE A 59 -6.14 -6.37 8.83
CA PHE A 59 -5.26 -5.62 9.72
C PHE A 59 -5.62 -5.75 11.20
N ASP A 60 -6.82 -6.17 11.56
CA ASP A 60 -7.18 -6.39 12.97
C ASP A 60 -6.40 -7.58 13.56
N LEU A 61 -6.18 -8.63 12.76
CA LEU A 61 -5.31 -9.75 13.16
C LEU A 61 -3.84 -9.30 13.30
N ILE A 62 -3.36 -8.45 12.37
CA ILE A 62 -2.00 -7.89 12.44
C ILE A 62 -1.84 -7.06 13.72
N LYS A 63 -2.75 -6.10 13.94
CA LYS A 63 -2.72 -5.22 15.12
C LYS A 63 -2.75 -6.00 16.43
N LYS A 64 -3.65 -6.99 16.53
CA LYS A 64 -3.74 -7.85 17.71
C LYS A 64 -2.42 -8.55 18.02
N ARG A 65 -1.69 -8.99 16.99
CA ARG A 65 -0.41 -9.70 17.16
C ARG A 65 0.70 -8.80 17.68
N ILE A 66 0.68 -7.52 17.31
CA ILE A 66 1.70 -6.54 17.70
C ILE A 66 1.24 -5.60 18.81
N GLU A 67 0.09 -5.87 19.41
CA GLU A 67 -0.43 -5.08 20.53
C GLU A 67 0.61 -5.00 21.65
N GLY A 68 0.85 -3.79 22.16
CA GLY A 68 1.88 -3.52 23.15
C GLY A 68 3.33 -3.51 22.64
N LEU A 69 3.54 -3.76 21.33
CA LEU A 69 4.85 -3.63 20.70
C LEU A 69 4.93 -2.29 19.94
N ASP A 70 6.02 -1.56 20.12
CA ASP A 70 6.26 -0.31 19.39
C ASP A 70 6.83 -0.61 17.99
N ILE A 71 6.01 -1.25 17.13
CA ILE A 71 6.38 -1.63 15.77
C ILE A 71 5.49 -0.86 14.80
N PRO A 72 6.05 0.10 14.03
CA PRO A 72 5.29 0.86 13.05
C PRO A 72 4.83 0.00 11.87
N ILE A 73 3.61 0.29 11.39
CA ILE A 73 2.99 -0.37 10.25
C ILE A 73 2.87 0.60 9.07
N MET A 74 3.38 0.18 7.91
CA MET A 74 3.11 0.81 6.61
C MET A 74 2.18 -0.08 5.79
N ILE A 75 1.14 0.53 5.25
CA ILE A 75 0.16 -0.14 4.39
C ILE A 75 0.28 0.41 2.97
N ASP A 76 0.55 -0.47 2.00
CA ASP A 76 0.42 -0.16 0.58
C ASP A 76 -1.04 -0.36 0.15
N GLY A 77 -1.72 0.77 -0.04
CA GLY A 77 -3.12 0.82 -0.44
C GLY A 77 -3.36 0.99 -1.94
N CYS A 78 -2.31 0.88 -2.76
CA CYS A 78 -2.41 1.17 -4.20
C CYS A 78 -3.55 0.44 -4.91
N GLN A 79 -3.84 -0.80 -4.54
CA GLN A 79 -4.94 -1.57 -5.13
C GLN A 79 -6.27 -1.40 -4.39
N PHE A 80 -6.27 -0.83 -3.18
CA PHE A 80 -7.46 -0.78 -2.34
C PHE A 80 -8.26 0.52 -2.49
N VAL A 81 -7.57 1.67 -2.63
CA VAL A 81 -8.19 2.99 -2.49
C VAL A 81 -9.25 3.34 -3.54
N ALA A 82 -9.21 2.69 -4.72
CA ALA A 82 -10.20 2.92 -5.77
C ALA A 82 -11.46 2.05 -5.62
N HIS A 83 -11.41 1.01 -4.78
CA HIS A 83 -12.43 -0.03 -4.73
C HIS A 83 -13.23 -0.02 -3.43
N SER A 84 -12.66 0.47 -2.33
CA SER A 84 -13.29 0.40 -1.01
C SER A 84 -13.01 1.64 -0.18
N LYS A 85 -13.94 1.92 0.76
CA LYS A 85 -13.80 3.04 1.68
C LYS A 85 -12.57 2.84 2.57
N LEU A 86 -11.73 3.86 2.62
CA LEU A 86 -10.56 3.93 3.47
C LEU A 86 -10.80 4.90 4.62
N ASN A 87 -10.44 4.49 5.84
CA ASN A 87 -10.29 5.37 6.99
C ASN A 87 -8.98 5.03 7.72
N VAL A 88 -7.96 5.87 7.55
CA VAL A 88 -6.63 5.65 8.14
C VAL A 88 -6.64 5.75 9.66
N LEU A 89 -7.62 6.46 10.26
CA LEU A 89 -7.76 6.53 11.72
C LEU A 89 -8.31 5.23 12.30
N GLU A 90 -9.24 4.58 11.62
CA GLU A 90 -9.77 3.25 12.00
C GLU A 90 -8.71 2.16 11.78
N LEU A 91 -7.95 2.25 10.68
CA LEU A 91 -6.82 1.36 10.42
C LEU A 91 -5.71 1.51 11.45
N ASP A 92 -5.59 2.68 12.05
CA ASP A 92 -4.54 3.02 13.03
C ASP A 92 -3.11 2.67 12.55
N CYS A 93 -2.87 2.79 11.25
CA CYS A 93 -1.54 2.57 10.66
C CYS A 93 -0.65 3.80 10.82
N ASP A 94 0.67 3.58 10.87
CA ASP A 94 1.63 4.68 10.97
C ASP A 94 1.86 5.37 9.63
N PHE A 95 1.81 4.58 8.53
CA PHE A 95 1.98 5.05 7.16
C PHE A 95 0.96 4.38 6.25
N TYR A 96 0.42 5.15 5.30
CA TYR A 96 -0.42 4.63 4.22
C TYR A 96 -0.01 5.26 2.90
N VAL A 97 0.24 4.45 1.89
CA VAL A 97 0.71 4.94 0.58
C VAL A 97 -0.20 4.49 -0.55
N PHE A 98 -0.38 5.33 -1.56
CA PHE A 98 -1.02 4.95 -2.80
C PHE A 98 -0.60 5.83 -3.97
N SER A 99 -0.79 5.31 -5.19
CA SER A 99 -0.49 6.01 -6.44
C SER A 99 -1.75 6.63 -7.04
N GLY A 100 -1.65 7.87 -7.51
CA GLY A 100 -2.77 8.61 -8.05
C GLY A 100 -3.40 7.97 -9.30
N HIS A 101 -2.58 7.38 -10.19
CA HIS A 101 -3.09 6.73 -11.40
C HIS A 101 -3.97 5.50 -11.13
N LYS A 102 -3.88 4.89 -9.94
CA LYS A 102 -4.71 3.74 -9.57
C LYS A 102 -6.09 4.13 -9.01
N ILE A 103 -6.31 5.41 -8.74
CA ILE A 103 -7.62 5.97 -8.38
C ILE A 103 -8.14 6.91 -9.49
N TYR A 104 -7.95 6.51 -10.74
CA TYR A 104 -8.37 7.24 -11.94
C TYR A 104 -7.73 8.63 -12.11
N GLY A 105 -6.69 8.93 -11.33
CA GLY A 105 -5.94 10.18 -11.39
C GLY A 105 -4.78 10.12 -12.38
N PRO A 106 -4.03 11.21 -12.55
CA PRO A 106 -2.89 11.27 -13.44
C PRO A 106 -1.70 10.46 -12.89
N SER A 107 -0.82 10.05 -13.81
CA SER A 107 0.50 9.50 -13.47
C SER A 107 1.40 10.60 -12.87
N GLY A 108 2.43 10.20 -12.10
CA GLY A 108 3.44 11.11 -11.56
C GLY A 108 3.04 11.78 -10.24
N VAL A 109 1.94 11.35 -9.60
CA VAL A 109 1.55 11.77 -8.26
C VAL A 109 1.17 10.57 -7.42
N GLY A 110 1.50 10.61 -6.14
CA GLY A 110 1.09 9.66 -5.12
C GLY A 110 0.88 10.37 -3.79
N VAL A 111 0.36 9.65 -2.83
CA VAL A 111 0.07 10.15 -1.49
C VAL A 111 0.75 9.26 -0.46
N LEU A 112 1.39 9.90 0.52
CA LEU A 112 1.84 9.28 1.75
C LEU A 112 1.10 9.93 2.92
N TYR A 113 0.25 9.15 3.60
CA TYR A 113 -0.21 9.50 4.95
C TYR A 113 0.84 9.03 5.95
N MET A 114 1.10 9.86 6.95
CA MET A 114 2.02 9.58 8.03
C MET A 114 1.46 10.15 9.33
N LYS A 115 1.50 9.39 10.45
CA LYS A 115 1.16 9.92 11.77
C LYS A 115 2.12 11.03 12.19
N ASP A 116 1.61 12.06 12.86
CA ASP A 116 2.37 13.25 13.27
C ASP A 116 3.64 12.92 14.06
N LYS A 117 3.62 11.89 14.90
CA LYS A 117 4.81 11.47 15.66
C LYS A 117 6.04 11.19 14.76
N TRP A 118 5.82 10.73 13.53
CA TRP A 118 6.90 10.42 12.58
C TRP A 118 7.38 11.65 11.83
N LEU A 119 6.51 12.66 11.66
CA LEU A 119 6.92 13.91 11.04
C LEU A 119 8.06 14.60 11.82
N GLU A 120 8.11 14.46 13.13
CA GLU A 120 9.17 15.07 13.94
C GLU A 120 10.47 14.24 13.92
N ILE A 121 10.35 12.90 13.86
CA ILE A 121 11.49 11.98 14.01
C ILE A 121 12.26 11.82 12.70
N PHE A 122 11.56 11.75 11.55
CA PHE A 122 12.21 11.46 10.29
C PHE A 122 12.88 12.68 9.67
N ASN A 123 14.09 12.46 9.17
CA ASN A 123 14.78 13.41 8.33
C ASN A 123 14.27 13.32 6.89
N PRO A 124 14.37 14.42 6.11
CA PRO A 124 14.07 14.39 4.69
C PRO A 124 14.89 13.33 3.95
N TYR A 125 14.24 12.64 3.01
CA TYR A 125 14.88 11.66 2.14
C TYR A 125 15.77 12.35 1.08
N GLN A 126 15.35 13.51 0.59
CA GLN A 126 16.07 14.30 -0.42
C GLN A 126 15.98 15.78 -0.09
N GLY A 127 16.88 16.58 -0.64
CA GLY A 127 16.89 18.05 -0.49
C GLY A 127 16.37 18.74 -1.75
N GLY A 128 15.79 19.94 -1.58
CA GLY A 128 15.29 20.76 -2.68
C GLY A 128 14.70 22.08 -2.20
N GLY A 129 14.16 22.87 -3.12
CA GLY A 129 13.44 24.09 -2.80
C GLY A 129 12.15 23.82 -2.01
N SER A 130 11.58 24.85 -1.41
CA SER A 130 10.31 24.87 -0.68
C SER A 130 10.25 24.07 0.63
N MET A 131 11.22 23.20 0.91
CA MET A 131 11.27 22.36 2.12
C MET A 131 12.25 22.86 3.19
N ILE A 132 12.88 24.00 2.95
CA ILE A 132 13.97 24.56 3.75
C ILE A 132 13.47 25.82 4.48
N ASP A 133 13.75 25.92 5.78
CA ASP A 133 13.50 27.10 6.60
C ASP A 133 14.73 28.04 6.58
N ASN A 134 15.94 27.49 6.75
CA ASN A 134 17.20 28.24 6.72
C ASN A 134 18.34 27.38 6.20
N VAL A 135 19.28 28.01 5.46
CA VAL A 135 20.51 27.37 4.95
C VAL A 135 21.71 28.13 5.46
N GLU A 136 22.62 27.44 6.11
CA GLU A 136 23.95 27.90 6.49
C GLU A 136 25.00 27.06 5.73
N ILE A 137 26.26 27.47 5.78
CA ILE A 137 27.34 26.81 5.04
C ILE A 137 27.48 25.33 5.43
N ASP A 138 27.33 25.02 6.71
CA ASP A 138 27.55 23.69 7.30
C ASP A 138 26.27 23.05 7.84
N LYS A 139 25.12 23.75 7.76
CA LYS A 139 23.85 23.27 8.32
C LYS A 139 22.66 23.74 7.53
N THR A 140 21.73 22.84 7.33
CA THR A 140 20.39 23.13 6.76
C THR A 140 19.32 22.87 7.82
N LYS A 141 18.46 23.85 8.03
CA LYS A 141 17.25 23.72 8.83
C LYS A 141 16.06 23.53 7.90
N PHE A 142 15.39 22.41 8.02
CA PHE A 142 14.23 22.07 7.21
C PHE A 142 12.95 22.68 7.76
N ALA A 143 11.95 22.87 6.90
CA ALA A 143 10.61 23.28 7.27
C ALA A 143 10.00 22.28 8.27
N LYS A 144 8.95 22.68 8.97
CA LYS A 144 8.23 21.82 9.91
C LYS A 144 7.14 21.02 9.21
N GLY A 145 6.72 19.91 9.85
CA GLY A 145 5.62 19.09 9.37
C GLY A 145 5.92 18.38 8.04
N PHE A 146 4.90 18.20 7.22
CA PHE A 146 5.01 17.45 5.97
C PHE A 146 5.87 18.17 4.90
N GLN A 147 5.94 19.48 4.95
CA GLN A 147 6.68 20.29 3.97
C GLN A 147 8.15 19.89 3.83
N LYS A 148 8.78 19.41 4.91
CA LYS A 148 10.17 18.94 4.84
C LYS A 148 10.40 17.69 4.00
N PHE A 149 9.33 17.01 3.58
CA PHE A 149 9.39 15.82 2.73
C PHE A 149 9.03 16.10 1.27
N GLU A 150 8.61 17.33 0.95
CA GLU A 150 8.20 17.75 -0.40
C GLU A 150 9.27 18.64 -1.03
N ALA A 151 10.31 18.01 -1.60
CA ALA A 151 11.45 18.69 -2.18
C ALA A 151 11.15 19.25 -3.58
N GLY A 152 11.28 20.57 -3.74
CA GLY A 152 11.09 21.27 -5.01
C GLY A 152 9.63 21.62 -5.32
N THR A 153 9.42 22.12 -6.53
CA THR A 153 8.05 22.46 -7.01
C THR A 153 7.18 21.20 -7.08
N PRO A 154 6.03 21.17 -6.41
CA PRO A 154 5.16 19.99 -6.47
C PRO A 154 4.58 19.80 -7.88
N PRO A 155 4.15 18.58 -8.25
CA PRO A 155 3.50 18.30 -9.53
C PRO A 155 2.08 18.87 -9.55
N ILE A 156 1.96 20.19 -9.69
CA ILE A 156 0.72 20.97 -9.47
C ILE A 156 -0.44 20.43 -10.30
N ALA A 157 -0.25 20.24 -11.61
CA ALA A 157 -1.29 19.74 -12.49
C ALA A 157 -1.78 18.33 -12.09
N GLN A 158 -0.86 17.47 -11.69
CA GLN A 158 -1.18 16.12 -11.26
C GLN A 158 -1.93 16.10 -9.91
N VAL A 159 -1.55 16.96 -8.98
CA VAL A 159 -2.25 17.08 -7.68
C VAL A 159 -3.68 17.57 -7.89
N ILE A 160 -3.89 18.60 -8.72
CA ILE A 160 -5.24 19.10 -9.08
C ILE A 160 -6.05 17.99 -9.77
N GLY A 161 -5.42 17.27 -10.72
CA GLY A 161 -6.06 16.15 -11.41
C GLY A 161 -6.42 14.99 -10.47
N LEU A 162 -5.58 14.69 -9.47
CA LEU A 162 -5.90 13.71 -8.43
C LEU A 162 -7.11 14.16 -7.59
N GLY A 163 -7.18 15.43 -7.22
CA GLY A 163 -8.37 16.00 -6.54
C GLY A 163 -9.65 15.83 -7.36
N ALA A 164 -9.59 16.08 -8.66
CA ALA A 164 -10.71 15.86 -9.57
C ALA A 164 -11.13 14.39 -9.66
N SER A 165 -10.16 13.45 -9.70
CA SER A 165 -10.47 12.01 -9.72
C SER A 165 -11.11 11.52 -8.42
N ILE A 166 -10.64 11.99 -7.27
CA ILE A 166 -11.25 11.69 -5.97
C ILE A 166 -12.70 12.16 -5.91
N ASN A 167 -12.98 13.38 -6.40
CA ASN A 167 -14.34 13.91 -6.49
C ASN A 167 -15.21 13.06 -7.42
N PHE A 168 -14.68 12.59 -8.54
CA PHE A 168 -15.38 11.72 -9.48
C PHE A 168 -15.72 10.36 -8.81
N VAL A 169 -14.77 9.71 -8.14
CA VAL A 169 -14.98 8.46 -7.41
C VAL A 169 -16.03 8.64 -6.31
N ASN A 170 -15.95 9.72 -5.54
CA ASN A 170 -16.92 10.04 -4.49
C ASN A 170 -18.33 10.26 -5.06
N LYS A 171 -18.46 10.87 -6.26
CA LYS A 171 -19.75 11.06 -6.93
C LYS A 171 -20.40 9.76 -7.37
N ILE A 172 -19.63 8.79 -7.84
CA ILE A 172 -20.11 7.42 -8.13
C ILE A 172 -20.44 6.68 -6.84
N GLY A 173 -19.59 6.82 -5.84
CA GLY A 173 -19.65 6.16 -4.55
C GLY A 173 -18.90 4.82 -4.55
N LEU A 174 -17.92 4.69 -3.66
CA LEU A 174 -17.07 3.49 -3.55
C LEU A 174 -17.88 2.20 -3.33
N LYS A 175 -19.01 2.26 -2.63
CA LYS A 175 -19.88 1.10 -2.47
C LYS A 175 -20.49 0.61 -3.81
N ASN A 176 -20.86 1.56 -4.68
CA ASN A 176 -21.41 1.22 -6.00
C ASN A 176 -20.31 0.62 -6.88
N ILE A 177 -19.09 1.19 -6.84
CA ILE A 177 -17.92 0.66 -7.55
C ILE A 177 -17.64 -0.77 -7.08
N PHE A 178 -17.52 -0.99 -5.78
CA PHE A 178 -17.26 -2.32 -5.22
C PHE A 178 -18.30 -3.36 -5.63
N ASN A 179 -19.59 -3.02 -5.56
CA ASN A 179 -20.66 -3.95 -5.93
C ASN A 179 -20.62 -4.29 -7.43
N TYR A 180 -20.44 -3.28 -8.29
CA TYR A 180 -20.35 -3.50 -9.72
C TYR A 180 -19.16 -4.36 -10.12
N GLU A 181 -17.99 -4.08 -9.53
CA GLU A 181 -16.78 -4.86 -9.75
C GLU A 181 -16.92 -6.29 -9.24
N LYS A 182 -17.61 -6.48 -8.10
CA LYS A 182 -17.91 -7.80 -7.57
C LYS A 182 -18.78 -8.61 -8.53
N ASP A 183 -19.85 -8.02 -9.08
CA ASP A 183 -20.71 -8.67 -10.05
C ASP A 183 -19.94 -9.11 -11.31
N LEU A 184 -19.05 -8.22 -11.82
CA LEU A 184 -18.17 -8.54 -12.95
C LEU A 184 -17.18 -9.66 -12.61
N HIS A 185 -16.61 -9.63 -11.40
CA HIS A 185 -15.71 -10.67 -10.93
C HIS A 185 -16.41 -12.02 -10.87
N ASP A 186 -17.58 -12.08 -10.25
CA ASP A 186 -18.33 -13.33 -10.07
C ASP A 186 -18.76 -13.90 -11.43
N TYR A 187 -19.24 -13.05 -12.34
CA TYR A 187 -19.54 -13.45 -13.71
C TYR A 187 -18.31 -14.02 -14.44
N THR A 188 -17.17 -13.33 -14.35
CA THR A 188 -15.94 -13.76 -15.02
C THR A 188 -15.38 -15.05 -14.40
N TYR A 189 -15.42 -15.14 -13.07
CA TYR A 189 -14.98 -16.33 -12.34
C TYR A 189 -15.73 -17.57 -12.77
N GLU A 190 -17.08 -17.49 -12.88
CA GLU A 190 -17.90 -18.61 -13.35
C GLU A 190 -17.63 -18.99 -14.81
N LYS A 191 -17.32 -18.01 -15.66
CA LYS A 191 -16.96 -18.28 -17.08
C LYS A 191 -15.59 -18.92 -17.24
N LEU A 192 -14.65 -18.62 -16.34
CA LEU A 192 -13.30 -19.20 -16.36
C LEU A 192 -13.22 -20.58 -15.70
N ARG A 193 -14.24 -21.00 -14.94
CA ARG A 193 -14.25 -22.32 -14.29
C ARG A 193 -14.26 -23.44 -15.32
N SER A 194 -13.14 -24.13 -15.45
CA SER A 194 -12.98 -25.36 -16.22
C SER A 194 -11.79 -26.15 -15.65
N ASP A 195 -11.68 -27.43 -16.03
CA ASP A 195 -10.58 -28.28 -15.60
C ASP A 195 -9.21 -27.84 -16.15
N ASP A 196 -9.23 -27.06 -17.23
CA ASP A 196 -8.03 -26.54 -17.88
C ASP A 196 -7.55 -25.20 -17.30
N VAL A 197 -8.33 -24.57 -16.41
CA VAL A 197 -8.01 -23.24 -15.83
C VAL A 197 -7.70 -23.34 -14.35
N LEU A 198 -6.46 -23.01 -13.98
CA LEU A 198 -6.06 -22.87 -12.59
C LEU A 198 -6.20 -21.41 -12.16
N ILE A 199 -7.20 -21.12 -11.30
CA ILE A 199 -7.44 -19.77 -10.74
C ILE A 199 -6.72 -19.65 -9.39
N TYR A 200 -5.97 -18.54 -9.24
CA TYR A 200 -5.26 -18.18 -8.00
C TYR A 200 -6.07 -17.18 -7.17
N GLY A 201 -5.86 -17.21 -5.84
CA GLY A 201 -6.53 -16.28 -4.93
C GLY A 201 -8.00 -16.65 -4.69
N LYS A 202 -8.22 -17.66 -3.85
CA LYS A 202 -9.55 -18.18 -3.48
C LYS A 202 -10.12 -17.54 -2.20
N SER A 203 -9.54 -16.41 -1.75
CA SER A 203 -10.07 -15.66 -0.60
C SER A 203 -11.50 -15.19 -0.87
N LEU A 204 -12.35 -15.28 0.15
CA LEU A 204 -13.70 -14.71 0.12
C LEU A 204 -13.69 -13.19 0.32
N ASN A 205 -12.66 -12.67 1.02
CA ASN A 205 -12.45 -11.24 1.22
C ASN A 205 -11.43 -10.71 0.20
N LYS A 206 -11.92 -10.34 -0.98
CA LYS A 206 -11.07 -9.91 -2.08
C LYS A 206 -11.71 -8.82 -2.95
N GLY A 207 -10.86 -8.07 -3.65
CA GLY A 207 -11.26 -7.20 -4.75
C GLY A 207 -11.43 -7.97 -6.07
N ALA A 208 -11.89 -7.28 -7.10
CA ALA A 208 -12.21 -7.84 -8.41
C ALA A 208 -10.96 -8.14 -9.28
N ILE A 209 -10.03 -8.91 -8.72
CA ILE A 209 -8.81 -9.36 -9.41
C ILE A 209 -8.90 -10.87 -9.62
N ILE A 210 -8.65 -11.33 -10.84
CA ILE A 210 -8.58 -12.74 -11.19
C ILE A 210 -7.23 -13.00 -11.84
N SER A 211 -6.43 -13.86 -11.24
CA SER A 211 -5.18 -14.39 -11.80
C SER A 211 -5.37 -15.86 -12.10
N PHE A 212 -5.00 -16.28 -13.29
CA PHE A 212 -5.19 -17.67 -13.71
C PHE A 212 -4.10 -18.13 -14.67
N ASN A 213 -3.92 -19.45 -14.75
CA ASN A 213 -3.17 -20.12 -15.80
C ASN A 213 -4.10 -21.04 -16.58
N ILE A 214 -3.80 -21.24 -17.86
CA ILE A 214 -4.46 -22.22 -18.72
C ILE A 214 -3.47 -23.36 -18.96
N ASN A 215 -3.89 -24.60 -18.70
CA ASN A 215 -3.05 -25.77 -18.90
C ASN A 215 -2.70 -25.92 -20.41
N GLY A 216 -1.40 -26.09 -20.67
CA GLY A 216 -0.93 -26.30 -22.05
C GLY A 216 -0.61 -25.03 -22.85
N ILE A 217 -0.71 -23.84 -22.22
CA ILE A 217 -0.31 -22.56 -22.83
C ILE A 217 0.86 -21.95 -22.07
#